data_7032bbd237d3765055edee9b22bf297a
#
_entry.id   7032bbd237d3765055edee9b22bf297a
#
_cell.length_a   1.000
_cell.length_b   1.000
_cell.length_c   1.000
_cell.angle_alpha   90.00
_cell.angle_beta   90.00
_cell.angle_gamma   90.00
#
_symmetry.space_group_name_H-M   'P 1'
#
loop_
_entity.id
_entity.type
_entity.pdbx_description
1 polymer ?
#
loop_
_entity_poly.entity_id
_entity_poly.type
_entity_poly.pdbx_seq_one_letter_code
_entity_poly.pdbx_strand_id
1 'polypeptide(L)'
;GGSFIFWDKLFGTFCPALPTTPFSYGVSGDRPSANPFWASNLPFLRYFRLAWRPAPGRPRDRRSALSVFSGAMLLFSLVVGYVYQYGYGYGDISWPQMALLVLLALGSVALGGMTEGRPWASAVWLLIALGMPLLFIGYLGWPQRYWHIAMAAVALHALCVALAWGR
;
A
#
# COMPACT_ATOMS: atom_id res chain seq x y z
N GLY A 1 -12.94 2.09 -20.72
CA GLY A 1 -12.49 3.44 -20.87
C GLY A 1 -11.58 3.89 -19.76
N GLY A 2 -10.64 4.78 -20.09
CA GLY A 2 -9.74 5.41 -19.13
C GLY A 2 -10.44 6.52 -18.33
N SER A 3 -9.67 7.48 -17.82
CA SER A 3 -10.13 8.56 -16.94
C SER A 3 -11.18 9.49 -17.55
N PHE A 4 -11.41 9.45 -18.87
CA PHE A 4 -12.33 10.33 -19.58
C PHE A 4 -13.31 9.56 -20.46
N ILE A 5 -14.56 9.49 -20.02
CA ILE A 5 -15.70 8.93 -20.78
C ILE A 5 -15.92 9.66 -22.11
N PHE A 6 -15.38 10.87 -22.25
CA PHE A 6 -15.48 11.67 -23.47
C PHE A 6 -14.99 10.92 -24.72
N TRP A 7 -13.86 10.22 -24.64
CA TRP A 7 -13.30 9.46 -25.76
C TRP A 7 -14.18 8.29 -26.15
N ASP A 8 -14.74 7.58 -25.17
CA ASP A 8 -15.64 6.46 -25.42
C ASP A 8 -16.91 6.93 -26.16
N LYS A 9 -17.42 8.13 -25.81
CA LYS A 9 -18.56 8.74 -26.50
C LYS A 9 -18.18 9.19 -27.90
N LEU A 10 -17.01 9.80 -28.08
CA LEU A 10 -16.55 10.31 -29.40
C LEU A 10 -16.34 9.16 -30.37
N PHE A 11 -15.81 8.05 -29.95
CA PHE A 11 -15.57 6.88 -30.81
C PHE A 11 -16.69 5.85 -30.80
N GLY A 12 -17.84 6.16 -30.18
CA GLY A 12 -19.02 5.28 -30.18
C GLY A 12 -18.82 3.97 -29.37
N THR A 13 -17.80 3.89 -28.56
CA THR A 13 -17.50 2.71 -27.72
C THR A 13 -18.13 2.78 -26.32
N PHE A 14 -18.84 3.88 -26.02
CA PHE A 14 -19.53 4.05 -24.76
C PHE A 14 -20.72 3.11 -24.63
N CYS A 15 -20.64 2.18 -23.67
CA CYS A 15 -21.75 1.32 -23.28
C CYS A 15 -22.31 1.79 -21.95
N PRO A 16 -23.53 2.32 -21.86
CA PRO A 16 -24.14 2.69 -20.60
C PRO A 16 -24.43 1.44 -19.77
N ALA A 17 -24.13 1.50 -18.46
CA ALA A 17 -24.47 0.44 -17.55
C ALA A 17 -25.99 0.27 -17.47
N LEU A 18 -26.50 -0.90 -17.80
CA LEU A 18 -27.91 -1.23 -17.63
C LEU A 18 -28.18 -1.51 -16.15
N PRO A 19 -29.13 -0.81 -15.50
CA PRO A 19 -29.36 -0.94 -14.05
C PRO A 19 -29.86 -2.31 -13.60
N THR A 20 -30.23 -3.19 -14.54
CA THR A 20 -30.80 -4.51 -14.26
C THR A 20 -29.79 -5.66 -14.30
N THR A 21 -28.55 -5.42 -14.73
CA THR A 21 -27.53 -6.46 -14.79
C THR A 21 -26.51 -6.31 -13.66
N PRO A 22 -26.30 -7.33 -12.82
CA PRO A 22 -25.23 -7.29 -11.82
C PRO A 22 -23.88 -7.29 -12.55
N PHE A 23 -23.09 -6.23 -12.37
CA PHE A 23 -21.75 -6.15 -12.93
C PHE A 23 -20.74 -6.76 -11.95
N SER A 24 -19.92 -7.68 -12.44
CA SER A 24 -18.75 -8.17 -11.73
C SER A 24 -17.51 -7.52 -12.34
N TYR A 25 -16.79 -6.72 -11.54
CA TYR A 25 -15.54 -6.12 -11.97
C TYR A 25 -14.37 -7.04 -11.65
N GLY A 26 -13.43 -7.14 -12.57
CA GLY A 26 -12.21 -7.94 -12.41
C GLY A 26 -12.04 -9.01 -13.48
N VAL A 27 -11.01 -9.82 -13.35
CA VAL A 27 -10.77 -10.96 -14.25
C VAL A 27 -11.60 -12.14 -13.78
N SER A 28 -12.31 -12.79 -14.71
CA SER A 28 -13.14 -13.97 -14.39
C SER A 28 -12.33 -15.02 -13.64
N GLY A 29 -12.88 -15.45 -12.49
CA GLY A 29 -12.25 -16.43 -11.61
C GLY A 29 -11.17 -15.86 -10.67
N ASP A 30 -10.91 -14.56 -10.71
CA ASP A 30 -9.99 -13.91 -9.79
C ASP A 30 -10.70 -13.40 -8.54
N ARG A 31 -10.02 -13.57 -7.39
CA ARG A 31 -10.42 -12.92 -6.15
C ARG A 31 -9.58 -11.67 -6.00
N PRO A 32 -10.20 -10.49 -5.81
CA PRO A 32 -9.46 -9.26 -5.59
C PRO A 32 -8.60 -9.39 -4.33
N SER A 33 -7.34 -8.97 -4.42
CA SER A 33 -6.41 -8.89 -3.29
C SER A 33 -5.98 -7.45 -3.10
N ALA A 34 -5.94 -7.01 -1.85
CA ALA A 34 -5.41 -5.71 -1.47
C ALA A 34 -3.87 -5.72 -1.31
N ASN A 35 -3.23 -6.88 -1.42
CA ASN A 35 -1.79 -6.99 -1.47
C ASN A 35 -1.28 -6.57 -2.87
N PRO A 36 -0.55 -5.44 -2.99
CA PRO A 36 -0.15 -4.90 -4.28
C PRO A 36 0.80 -5.83 -5.06
N PHE A 37 1.68 -6.54 -4.36
CA PHE A 37 2.61 -7.49 -4.99
C PHE A 37 1.88 -8.71 -5.53
N TRP A 38 0.92 -9.23 -4.76
CA TRP A 38 0.10 -10.35 -5.21
C TRP A 38 -0.75 -9.96 -6.40
N ALA A 39 -1.46 -8.84 -6.32
CA ALA A 39 -2.33 -8.36 -7.39
C ALA A 39 -1.57 -8.14 -8.70
N SER A 40 -0.35 -7.56 -8.62
CA SER A 40 0.46 -7.28 -9.80
C SER A 40 1.11 -8.52 -10.41
N ASN A 41 1.47 -9.52 -9.60
CA ASN A 41 2.20 -10.70 -10.07
C ASN A 41 1.31 -11.92 -10.30
N LEU A 42 0.03 -11.87 -9.93
CA LEU A 42 -0.87 -13.00 -10.05
C LEU A 42 -0.94 -13.63 -11.45
N PRO A 43 -0.96 -12.86 -12.56
CA PRO A 43 -0.95 -13.43 -13.91
C PRO A 43 0.29 -14.29 -14.17
N PHE A 44 1.47 -13.82 -13.75
CA PHE A 44 2.73 -14.57 -13.88
C PHE A 44 2.74 -15.82 -13.01
N LEU A 45 2.33 -15.69 -11.75
CA LEU A 45 2.26 -16.81 -10.81
C LEU A 45 1.33 -17.91 -11.32
N ARG A 46 0.22 -17.55 -11.96
CA ARG A 46 -0.68 -18.50 -12.61
C ARG A 46 -0.06 -19.20 -13.81
N TYR A 47 0.63 -18.43 -14.65
CA TYR A 47 1.35 -18.97 -15.81
C TYR A 47 2.32 -20.06 -15.39
N PHE A 48 3.08 -19.83 -14.33
CA PHE A 48 4.03 -20.82 -13.78
C PHE A 48 3.42 -21.83 -12.81
N ARG A 49 2.07 -21.85 -12.64
CA ARG A 49 1.35 -22.71 -11.69
C ARG A 49 1.78 -22.54 -10.23
N LEU A 50 2.40 -21.41 -9.89
CA LEU A 50 2.85 -21.06 -8.55
C LEU A 50 1.76 -20.28 -7.77
N ALA A 51 0.59 -20.08 -8.34
CA ALA A 51 -0.46 -19.29 -7.73
C ALA A 51 -1.09 -20.01 -6.54
N TRP A 52 -0.77 -19.53 -5.36
CA TRP A 52 -1.45 -19.89 -4.13
C TRP A 52 -2.73 -19.05 -4.00
N ARG A 53 -3.85 -19.68 -3.61
CA ARG A 53 -5.11 -18.97 -3.36
C ARG A 53 -5.11 -18.46 -1.92
N PRO A 54 -4.96 -17.14 -1.67
CA PRO A 54 -5.12 -16.62 -0.32
C PRO A 54 -6.56 -16.87 0.16
N ALA A 55 -6.72 -17.20 1.45
CA ALA A 55 -8.05 -17.32 2.04
C ALA A 55 -8.81 -15.99 1.90
N PRO A 56 -10.14 -16.01 1.71
CA PRO A 56 -10.94 -14.80 1.67
C PRO A 56 -10.79 -14.05 2.98
N GLY A 57 -10.50 -12.76 2.92
CA GLY A 57 -10.48 -11.86 4.06
C GLY A 57 -11.90 -11.55 4.57
N ARG A 58 -11.99 -10.96 5.75
CA ARG A 58 -13.25 -10.46 6.29
C ARG A 58 -13.77 -9.29 5.44
N PRO A 59 -15.08 -9.02 5.44
CA PRO A 59 -15.63 -7.85 4.78
C PRO A 59 -14.95 -6.56 5.29
N ARG A 60 -14.71 -5.64 4.36
CA ARG A 60 -14.05 -4.37 4.64
C ARG A 60 -14.94 -3.47 5.51
N ASP A 61 -14.46 -3.06 6.68
CA ASP A 61 -15.09 -2.01 7.48
C ASP A 61 -14.58 -0.62 7.02
N ARG A 62 -15.46 0.40 7.10
CA ARG A 62 -15.16 1.79 6.76
C ARG A 62 -13.99 2.35 7.59
N ARG A 63 -13.90 1.97 8.87
CA ARG A 63 -12.79 2.40 9.76
C ARG A 63 -11.45 1.85 9.29
N SER A 64 -11.41 0.59 8.86
CA SER A 64 -10.19 0.00 8.32
C SER A 64 -9.76 0.67 7.03
N ALA A 65 -10.71 1.08 6.18
CA ALA A 65 -10.41 1.80 4.95
C ALA A 65 -9.75 3.17 5.20
N LEU A 66 -10.24 3.94 6.17
CA LEU A 66 -9.64 5.23 6.53
C LEU A 66 -8.25 5.06 7.11
N SER A 67 -8.04 4.07 8.00
CA SER A 67 -6.73 3.78 8.57
C SER A 67 -5.71 3.37 7.50
N VAL A 68 -6.12 2.55 6.55
CA VAL A 68 -5.24 2.15 5.45
C VAL A 68 -4.93 3.32 4.52
N PHE A 69 -5.93 4.13 4.18
CA PHE A 69 -5.73 5.31 3.34
C PHE A 69 -4.77 6.32 3.99
N SER A 70 -4.96 6.63 5.28
CA SER A 70 -4.06 7.54 6.01
C SER A 70 -2.64 6.97 6.11
N GLY A 71 -2.48 5.67 6.38
CA GLY A 71 -1.18 5.00 6.37
C GLY A 71 -0.49 5.05 5.01
N ALA A 72 -1.24 4.83 3.91
CA ALA A 72 -0.72 4.94 2.55
C ALA A 72 -0.27 6.38 2.21
N MET A 73 -1.02 7.39 2.64
CA MET A 73 -0.63 8.80 2.47
C MET A 73 0.67 9.13 3.23
N LEU A 74 0.85 8.58 4.43
CA LEU A 74 2.08 8.74 5.18
C LEU A 74 3.27 8.06 4.49
N LEU A 75 3.13 6.82 3.98
CA LEU A 75 4.18 6.19 3.18
C LEU A 75 4.51 7.00 1.92
N PHE A 76 3.50 7.51 1.24
CA PHE A 76 3.69 8.36 0.07
C PHE A 76 4.46 9.65 0.43
N SER A 77 4.18 10.26 1.59
CA SER A 77 4.93 11.44 2.04
C SER A 77 6.42 11.16 2.23
N LEU A 78 6.80 9.96 2.68
CA LEU A 78 8.20 9.54 2.78
C LEU A 78 8.86 9.43 1.39
N VAL A 79 8.14 8.89 0.41
CA VAL A 79 8.64 8.81 -0.98
C VAL A 79 8.84 10.21 -1.56
N VAL A 80 7.86 11.09 -1.40
CA VAL A 80 7.95 12.49 -1.89
C VAL A 80 9.11 13.22 -1.22
N GLY A 81 9.26 13.08 0.09
CA GLY A 81 10.37 13.68 0.83
C GLY A 81 11.73 13.15 0.37
N TYR A 82 11.82 11.85 0.11
CA TYR A 82 13.02 11.23 -0.43
C TYR A 82 13.38 11.79 -1.81
N VAL A 83 12.42 11.82 -2.73
CA VAL A 83 12.62 12.36 -4.10
C VAL A 83 12.98 13.84 -4.05
N TYR A 84 12.33 14.62 -3.19
CA TYR A 84 12.63 16.05 -3.01
C TYR A 84 14.07 16.28 -2.53
N GLN A 85 14.55 15.46 -1.60
CA GLN A 85 15.84 15.67 -0.98
C GLN A 85 17.01 15.09 -1.79
N TYR A 86 16.82 13.92 -2.40
CA TYR A 86 17.88 13.15 -3.05
C TYR A 86 17.70 13.04 -4.58
N GLY A 87 16.61 13.58 -5.12
CA GLY A 87 16.24 13.43 -6.53
C GLY A 87 15.81 12.01 -6.87
N TYR A 88 15.76 11.70 -8.15
CA TYR A 88 15.31 10.40 -8.66
C TYR A 88 16.35 9.28 -8.57
N GLY A 89 17.50 9.54 -7.94
CA GLY A 89 18.47 8.48 -7.67
C GLY A 89 19.22 7.96 -8.89
N TYR A 90 19.60 8.84 -9.79
CA TYR A 90 20.43 8.49 -10.97
C TYR A 90 21.89 8.17 -10.61
N GLY A 91 22.26 8.22 -9.34
CA GLY A 91 23.58 7.84 -8.84
C GLY A 91 23.62 6.41 -8.30
N ASP A 92 24.74 6.08 -7.65
CA ASP A 92 24.94 4.78 -7.03
C ASP A 92 23.90 4.51 -5.93
N ILE A 93 23.31 3.33 -5.98
CA ILE A 93 22.29 2.92 -4.99
C ILE A 93 23.01 2.62 -3.68
N SER A 94 22.70 3.41 -2.64
CA SER A 94 23.21 3.18 -1.29
C SER A 94 22.33 2.20 -0.51
N TRP A 95 22.91 1.50 0.46
CA TRP A 95 22.15 0.57 1.29
C TRP A 95 21.01 1.21 2.08
N PRO A 96 21.07 2.48 2.57
CA PRO A 96 19.92 3.12 3.21
C PRO A 96 18.74 3.32 2.27
N GLN A 97 19.01 3.58 0.98
CA GLN A 97 17.97 3.68 -0.06
C GLN A 97 17.26 2.33 -0.24
N MET A 98 18.03 1.26 -0.33
CA MET A 98 17.47 -0.09 -0.44
C MET A 98 16.67 -0.47 0.80
N ALA A 99 17.16 -0.14 2.00
CA ALA A 99 16.45 -0.38 3.25
C ALA A 99 15.11 0.40 3.29
N LEU A 100 15.09 1.67 2.88
CA LEU A 100 13.87 2.45 2.78
C LEU A 100 12.88 1.83 1.80
N LEU A 101 13.34 1.45 0.59
CA LEU A 101 12.50 0.79 -0.40
C LEU A 101 11.85 -0.49 0.13
N VAL A 102 12.65 -1.34 0.78
CA VAL A 102 12.16 -2.59 1.38
C VAL A 102 11.12 -2.31 2.47
N LEU A 103 11.37 -1.35 3.36
CA LEU A 103 10.43 -0.99 4.42
C LEU A 103 9.13 -0.39 3.87
N LEU A 104 9.21 0.44 2.82
CA LEU A 104 8.03 0.97 2.12
C LEU A 104 7.22 -0.15 1.46
N ALA A 105 7.90 -1.10 0.81
CA ALA A 105 7.26 -2.26 0.19
C ALA A 105 6.55 -3.14 1.24
N LEU A 106 7.24 -3.47 2.33
CA LEU A 106 6.65 -4.24 3.44
C LEU A 106 5.50 -3.48 4.11
N GLY A 107 5.62 -2.16 4.27
CA GLY A 107 4.55 -1.29 4.78
C GLY A 107 3.30 -1.35 3.90
N SER A 108 3.45 -1.30 2.58
CA SER A 108 2.33 -1.42 1.64
C SER A 108 1.64 -2.80 1.71
N VAL A 109 2.41 -3.86 1.90
CA VAL A 109 1.87 -5.22 2.11
C VAL A 109 1.12 -5.30 3.44
N ALA A 110 1.65 -4.72 4.52
CA ALA A 110 0.98 -4.68 5.81
C ALA A 110 -0.35 -3.93 5.74
N LEU A 111 -0.36 -2.74 5.13
CA LEU A 111 -1.59 -1.96 4.91
C LEU A 111 -2.60 -2.72 4.04
N GLY A 112 -2.15 -3.39 2.97
CA GLY A 112 -2.99 -4.27 2.16
C GLY A 112 -3.58 -5.43 2.97
N GLY A 113 -2.77 -6.07 3.83
CA GLY A 113 -3.22 -7.10 4.76
C GLY A 113 -4.30 -6.62 5.74
N MET A 114 -4.20 -5.35 6.18
CA MET A 114 -5.24 -4.73 7.02
C MET A 114 -6.57 -4.58 6.28
N THR A 115 -6.58 -4.24 4.99
CA THR A 115 -7.83 -4.20 4.20
C THR A 115 -8.47 -5.58 4.06
N GLU A 116 -7.67 -6.63 4.06
CA GLU A 116 -8.12 -8.01 4.01
C GLU A 116 -8.49 -8.59 5.39
N GLY A 117 -8.36 -7.81 6.47
CA GLY A 117 -8.64 -8.26 7.84
C GLY A 117 -7.64 -9.31 8.34
N ARG A 118 -6.40 -9.29 7.88
CA ARG A 118 -5.37 -10.23 8.33
C ARG A 118 -4.89 -9.89 9.74
N PRO A 119 -4.88 -10.85 10.67
CA PRO A 119 -4.53 -10.57 12.08
C PRO A 119 -3.07 -10.14 12.28
N TRP A 120 -2.16 -10.58 11.41
CA TRP A 120 -0.75 -10.21 11.46
C TRP A 120 -0.46 -8.77 10.98
N ALA A 121 -1.37 -8.19 10.18
CA ALA A 121 -1.08 -6.99 9.40
C ALA A 121 -0.84 -5.75 10.27
N SER A 122 -1.62 -5.55 11.33
CA SER A 122 -1.43 -4.41 12.25
C SER A 122 -0.12 -4.53 13.06
N ALA A 123 0.26 -5.74 13.47
CA ALA A 123 1.51 -5.98 14.15
C ALA A 123 2.73 -5.72 13.26
N VAL A 124 2.69 -6.21 12.02
CA VAL A 124 3.76 -5.95 11.03
C VAL A 124 3.84 -4.46 10.70
N TRP A 125 2.70 -3.78 10.53
CA TRP A 125 2.68 -2.33 10.32
C TRP A 125 3.32 -1.58 11.47
N LEU A 126 3.01 -1.95 12.73
CA LEU A 126 3.59 -1.35 13.92
C LEU A 126 5.11 -1.57 13.98
N LEU A 127 5.59 -2.78 13.72
CA LEU A 127 7.02 -3.09 13.71
C LEU A 127 7.77 -2.26 12.66
N ILE A 128 7.23 -2.14 11.45
CA ILE A 128 7.84 -1.34 10.38
C ILE A 128 7.84 0.14 10.77
N ALA A 129 6.72 0.66 11.26
CA ALA A 129 6.55 2.06 11.60
C ALA A 129 7.45 2.51 12.77
N LEU A 130 7.74 1.62 13.73
CA LEU A 130 8.69 1.89 14.79
C LEU A 130 10.14 1.64 14.35
N GLY A 131 10.37 0.66 13.49
CA GLY A 131 11.70 0.33 12.95
C GLY A 131 12.27 1.45 12.07
N MET A 132 11.43 2.14 11.31
CA MET A 132 11.88 3.26 10.45
C MET A 132 12.57 4.38 11.23
N PRO A 133 11.99 5.00 12.28
CA PRO A 133 12.67 6.06 13.02
C PRO A 133 13.90 5.53 13.75
N LEU A 134 13.89 4.31 14.29
CA LEU A 134 15.06 3.73 14.94
C LEU A 134 16.23 3.57 13.98
N LEU A 135 15.96 3.12 12.74
CA LEU A 135 17.00 2.93 11.75
C LEU A 135 17.49 4.27 11.18
N PHE A 136 16.61 5.10 10.68
CA PHE A 136 17.01 6.30 9.89
C PHE A 136 17.39 7.49 10.77
N ILE A 137 16.73 7.68 11.90
CA ILE A 137 17.04 8.77 12.82
C ILE A 137 18.06 8.28 13.87
N GLY A 138 17.77 7.16 14.52
CA GLY A 138 18.60 6.66 15.62
C GLY A 138 19.98 6.16 15.17
N TYR A 139 20.01 5.29 14.14
CA TYR A 139 21.27 4.67 13.68
C TYR A 139 21.98 5.47 12.59
N LEU A 140 21.23 5.95 11.56
CA LEU A 140 21.82 6.69 10.44
C LEU A 140 21.96 8.20 10.70
N GLY A 141 21.33 8.72 11.75
CA GLY A 141 21.45 10.10 12.15
C GLY A 141 20.91 11.11 11.11
N TRP A 142 19.84 10.80 10.39
CA TRP A 142 19.25 11.71 9.43
C TRP A 142 18.79 13.01 10.11
N PRO A 143 19.39 14.19 9.84
CA PRO A 143 19.22 15.37 10.68
C PRO A 143 18.02 16.23 10.33
N GLN A 144 17.37 16.00 9.18
CA GLN A 144 16.35 16.92 8.67
C GLN A 144 15.03 16.77 9.45
N ARG A 145 14.46 17.90 9.89
CA ARG A 145 13.19 17.96 10.63
C ARG A 145 12.04 17.27 9.91
N TYR A 146 12.01 17.32 8.58
CA TYR A 146 11.00 16.63 7.78
C TYR A 146 10.93 15.14 8.11
N TRP A 147 12.09 14.45 8.14
CA TRP A 147 12.14 13.02 8.44
C TRP A 147 11.68 12.69 9.85
N HIS A 148 12.06 13.51 10.84
CA HIS A 148 11.59 13.33 12.21
C HIS A 148 10.07 13.43 12.31
N ILE A 149 9.47 14.45 11.67
CA ILE A 149 8.03 14.65 11.69
C ILE A 149 7.31 13.54 10.94
N ALA A 150 7.75 13.20 9.72
CA ALA A 150 7.12 12.19 8.90
C ALA A 150 7.16 10.80 9.55
N MET A 151 8.32 10.39 10.08
CA MET A 151 8.47 9.09 10.75
C MET A 151 7.75 9.05 12.10
N ALA A 152 7.71 10.15 12.85
CA ALA A 152 6.91 10.23 14.07
C ALA A 152 5.41 10.11 13.75
N ALA A 153 4.94 10.73 12.67
CA ALA A 153 3.55 10.60 12.23
C ALA A 153 3.20 9.14 11.82
N VAL A 154 4.11 8.45 11.12
CA VAL A 154 3.94 7.03 10.77
C VAL A 154 3.88 6.16 12.02
N ALA A 155 4.79 6.38 12.98
CA ALA A 155 4.81 5.64 14.24
C ALA A 155 3.53 5.88 15.08
N LEU A 156 3.11 7.14 15.20
CA LEU A 156 1.88 7.50 15.91
C LEU A 156 0.64 6.87 15.24
N HIS A 157 0.55 6.94 13.92
CA HIS A 157 -0.52 6.29 13.17
C HIS A 157 -0.58 4.79 13.45
N ALA A 158 0.57 4.10 13.40
CA ALA A 158 0.64 2.66 13.65
C ALA A 158 0.24 2.29 15.07
N LEU A 159 0.62 3.08 16.08
CA LEU A 159 0.17 2.91 17.46
C LEU A 159 -1.34 3.08 17.60
N CYS A 160 -1.90 4.13 17.01
CA CYS A 160 -3.35 4.36 17.03
C CYS A 160 -4.12 3.19 16.40
N VAL A 161 -3.61 2.68 15.25
CA VAL A 161 -4.20 1.53 14.57
C VAL A 161 -4.08 0.27 15.42
N ALA A 162 -2.93 -0.02 16.00
CA ALA A 162 -2.73 -1.19 16.85
C ALA A 162 -3.66 -1.19 18.07
N LEU A 163 -3.83 -0.04 18.71
CA LEU A 163 -4.76 0.12 19.86
C LEU A 163 -6.22 -0.03 19.45
N ALA A 164 -6.59 0.47 18.26
CA ALA A 164 -7.96 0.34 17.74
C ALA A 164 -8.30 -1.08 17.27
N TRP A 165 -7.29 -1.83 16.81
CA TRP A 165 -7.47 -3.20 16.30
C TRP A 165 -7.40 -4.27 17.39
N GLY A 166 -6.79 -3.95 18.52
CA GLY A 166 -6.69 -4.85 19.68
C GLY A 166 -7.97 -4.89 20.54
N ARG A 167 -9.01 -4.12 20.18
CA ARG A 167 -10.34 -4.12 20.76
C ARG A 167 -11.35 -4.83 19.88
#